data_bd662b710d1b4aabf6d38d04dd55e03c
#
_entry.id   bd662b710d1b4aabf6d38d04dd55e03c
#
_cell.length_a   1.000
_cell.length_b   1.000
_cell.length_c   1.000
_cell.angle_alpha   90.00
_cell.angle_beta   90.00
_cell.angle_gamma   90.00
#
_symmetry.space_group_name_H-M   'P 1'
#
loop_
_entity.id
_entity.type
_entity.pdbx_description
1 polymer ?
#
loop_
_entity_poly.entity_id
_entity_poly.type
_entity_poly.pdbx_seq_one_letter_code
_entity_poly.pdbx_strand_id
1 'polypeptide(L)'
;MKKENKTSDNFFVRIFRKFSQFCFLSIKNANENMIWESASACAFGFIFSFIPVVLIILTVLVTILKLSPEILSYVIDFANQFKSFYDFTPLINALLKMKSISFIEIFLAVWVIWMARKLFYSVVSGINRIFRSVSKRLSVVNQMFSIVSEFVVVLIFILVILFSFLFNKLNQLPFFKFLNKSFPILFSAGSNRLIISITYFLFFIFSVYSYKILSGAKPRWRTCIFYAAISTGVTFVISFFINKFMRITNYNIVYGAISTLVILLFKVYLFFAVFMFCAQMLYVSEFFENLLICELYYAQTVKKNQVNILFYEKMFKNPVFSDFFITKRFTNQQKIYSPNDEAKFVFYLKKGIILDVQENHCNTYRTGDFFGESSIILSENRKSKAIAVGECEVSYIPKKIFQKILADYPKLGKIALQKI
;
A
#
# COMPACT_ATOMS: atom_id res chain seq x y z
N MET A 1 15.37 13.21 51.05
CA MET A 1 15.91 12.93 49.72
C MET A 1 15.65 11.47 49.37
N LYS A 2 14.50 11.14 48.71
CA LYS A 2 14.25 9.84 48.10
C LYS A 2 14.38 10.03 46.59
N LYS A 3 15.39 9.36 46.00
CA LYS A 3 15.58 9.30 44.56
C LYS A 3 14.31 8.76 43.92
N GLU A 4 13.63 9.61 43.15
CA GLU A 4 12.54 9.19 42.25
C GLU A 4 13.10 8.13 41.29
N ASN A 5 12.59 6.92 41.43
CA ASN A 5 12.72 5.89 40.41
C ASN A 5 11.99 6.42 39.16
N LYS A 6 12.72 7.09 38.27
CA LYS A 6 12.38 7.17 36.88
C LYS A 6 12.28 5.71 36.39
N THR A 7 11.07 5.19 36.31
CA THR A 7 10.80 4.00 35.48
C THR A 7 11.19 4.37 34.05
N SER A 8 12.46 4.18 33.75
CA SER A 8 12.91 4.13 32.36
C SER A 8 12.13 2.95 31.76
N ASP A 9 11.01 3.23 31.09
CA ASP A 9 10.49 2.27 30.13
C ASP A 9 11.69 1.90 29.26
N ASN A 10 12.20 0.67 29.44
CA ASN A 10 13.36 0.22 28.72
C ASN A 10 13.18 0.58 27.25
N PHE A 11 14.15 1.23 26.62
CA PHE A 11 14.12 1.64 25.21
C PHE A 11 13.56 0.53 24.30
N PHE A 12 13.92 -0.73 24.59
CA PHE A 12 13.41 -1.92 23.91
C PHE A 12 11.90 -2.12 24.07
N VAL A 13 11.36 -1.89 25.28
CA VAL A 13 9.91 -2.03 25.53
C VAL A 13 9.12 -0.98 24.75
N ARG A 14 9.64 0.24 24.65
CA ARG A 14 9.02 1.32 23.87
C ARG A 14 9.02 1.00 22.37
N ILE A 15 10.14 0.50 21.81
CA ILE A 15 10.24 0.08 20.42
C ILE A 15 9.30 -1.09 20.14
N PHE A 16 9.32 -2.12 20.98
CA PHE A 16 8.46 -3.29 20.81
C PHE A 16 6.98 -2.92 20.85
N ARG A 17 6.58 -2.02 21.73
CA ARG A 17 5.19 -1.52 21.83
C ARG A 17 4.80 -0.76 20.57
N LYS A 18 5.66 0.15 20.08
CA LYS A 18 5.42 0.88 18.84
C LYS A 18 5.29 -0.06 17.65
N PHE A 19 6.16 -1.06 17.55
CA PHE A 19 6.10 -2.07 16.50
C PHE A 19 4.81 -2.91 16.58
N SER A 20 4.42 -3.35 17.77
CA SER A 20 3.18 -4.09 17.99
C SER A 20 1.94 -3.27 17.59
N GLN A 21 1.87 -1.99 17.98
CA GLN A 21 0.81 -1.06 17.58
C GLN A 21 0.80 -0.84 16.07
N PHE A 22 1.97 -0.71 15.45
CA PHE A 22 2.10 -0.59 13.99
C PHE A 22 1.58 -1.82 13.26
N CYS A 23 1.97 -3.02 13.69
CA CYS A 23 1.49 -4.28 13.11
C CYS A 23 -0.03 -4.42 13.25
N PHE A 24 -0.56 -4.14 14.45
CA PHE A 24 -1.99 -4.19 14.69
C PHE A 24 -2.77 -3.23 13.78
N LEU A 25 -2.34 -1.96 13.72
CA LEU A 25 -2.97 -0.95 12.85
C LEU A 25 -2.86 -1.34 11.37
N SER A 26 -1.73 -1.94 10.95
CA SER A 26 -1.54 -2.39 9.56
C SER A 26 -2.52 -3.50 9.20
N ILE A 27 -2.68 -4.52 10.05
CA ILE A 27 -3.60 -5.64 9.80
C ILE A 27 -5.05 -5.18 9.87
N LYS A 28 -5.42 -4.38 10.88
CA LYS A 28 -6.78 -3.86 11.05
C LYS A 28 -7.21 -3.02 9.84
N ASN A 29 -6.39 -2.03 9.48
CA ASN A 29 -6.68 -1.19 8.33
C ASN A 29 -6.61 -1.95 7.00
N ALA A 30 -5.79 -3.02 6.89
CA ALA A 30 -5.77 -3.91 5.73
C ALA A 30 -7.15 -4.55 5.48
N ASN A 31 -7.77 -5.06 6.54
CA ASN A 31 -9.11 -5.65 6.47
C ASN A 31 -10.20 -4.58 6.21
N GLU A 32 -10.14 -3.42 6.89
CA GLU A 32 -11.11 -2.34 6.68
C GLU A 32 -11.04 -1.75 5.26
N ASN A 33 -9.85 -1.67 4.68
CA ASN A 33 -9.62 -1.19 3.31
C ASN A 33 -9.82 -2.27 2.25
N MET A 34 -10.21 -3.50 2.64
CA MET A 34 -10.47 -4.63 1.72
C MET A 34 -9.31 -4.84 0.74
N ILE A 35 -8.07 -4.92 1.27
CA ILE A 35 -6.89 -5.04 0.41
C ILE A 35 -6.83 -6.41 -0.27
N TRP A 36 -7.33 -7.46 0.36
CA TRP A 36 -7.36 -8.82 -0.18
C TRP A 36 -8.27 -8.91 -1.41
N GLU A 37 -9.45 -8.27 -1.34
CA GLU A 37 -10.38 -8.15 -2.46
C GLU A 37 -9.78 -7.28 -3.58
N SER A 38 -9.07 -6.21 -3.22
CA SER A 38 -8.36 -5.38 -4.19
C SER A 38 -7.25 -6.15 -4.88
N ALA A 39 -6.50 -6.99 -4.15
CA ALA A 39 -5.47 -7.88 -4.71
C ALA A 39 -6.08 -8.92 -5.65
N SER A 40 -7.23 -9.51 -5.29
CA SER A 40 -7.97 -10.44 -6.16
C SER A 40 -8.42 -9.74 -7.45
N ALA A 41 -8.99 -8.53 -7.35
CA ALA A 41 -9.39 -7.75 -8.50
C ALA A 41 -8.21 -7.42 -9.43
N CYS A 42 -7.02 -7.12 -8.87
CA CYS A 42 -5.79 -6.92 -9.64
C CYS A 42 -5.34 -8.22 -10.33
N ALA A 43 -5.41 -9.36 -9.64
CA ALA A 43 -5.04 -10.65 -10.21
C ALA A 43 -5.94 -11.05 -11.39
N PHE A 44 -7.25 -10.90 -11.24
CA PHE A 44 -8.20 -11.10 -12.34
C PHE A 44 -7.94 -10.10 -13.47
N GLY A 45 -7.78 -8.81 -13.16
CA GLY A 45 -7.43 -7.79 -14.13
C GLY A 45 -6.17 -8.12 -14.91
N PHE A 46 -5.15 -8.66 -14.24
CA PHE A 46 -3.90 -9.11 -14.89
C PHE A 46 -4.16 -10.23 -15.90
N ILE A 47 -4.86 -11.28 -15.51
CA ILE A 47 -5.12 -12.42 -16.40
C ILE A 47 -5.91 -11.99 -17.63
N PHE A 48 -6.97 -11.20 -17.45
CA PHE A 48 -7.77 -10.72 -18.55
C PHE A 48 -7.05 -9.71 -19.45
N SER A 49 -6.11 -8.93 -18.92
CA SER A 49 -5.34 -7.97 -19.71
C SER A 49 -4.04 -8.54 -20.28
N PHE A 50 -3.57 -9.69 -19.79
CA PHE A 50 -2.29 -10.28 -20.19
C PHE A 50 -2.26 -10.58 -21.70
N ILE A 51 -3.25 -11.32 -22.21
CA ILE A 51 -3.37 -11.65 -23.64
C ILE A 51 -3.48 -10.38 -24.49
N PRO A 52 -4.42 -9.43 -24.20
CA PRO A 52 -4.50 -8.15 -24.88
C PRO A 52 -3.18 -7.36 -24.90
N VAL A 53 -2.49 -7.26 -23.77
CA VAL A 53 -1.21 -6.51 -23.70
C VAL A 53 -0.14 -7.17 -24.56
N VAL A 54 -0.02 -8.48 -24.52
CA VAL A 54 0.93 -9.22 -25.40
C VAL A 54 0.60 -9.00 -26.87
N LEU A 55 -0.68 -9.01 -27.25
CA LEU A 55 -1.10 -8.72 -28.63
C LEU A 55 -0.71 -7.31 -29.07
N ILE A 56 -0.92 -6.30 -28.23
CA ILE A 56 -0.49 -4.92 -28.53
C ILE A 56 1.02 -4.87 -28.75
N ILE A 57 1.80 -5.48 -27.86
CA ILE A 57 3.26 -5.53 -27.95
C ILE A 57 3.67 -6.18 -29.28
N LEU A 58 3.12 -7.35 -29.62
CA LEU A 58 3.41 -8.07 -30.85
C LEU A 58 3.03 -7.24 -32.09
N THR A 59 1.86 -6.61 -32.08
CA THR A 59 1.41 -5.78 -33.18
C THR A 59 2.35 -4.59 -33.40
N VAL A 60 2.76 -3.90 -32.32
CA VAL A 60 3.71 -2.78 -32.42
C VAL A 60 5.06 -3.26 -32.96
N LEU A 61 5.59 -4.37 -32.45
CA LEU A 61 6.88 -4.90 -32.88
C LEU A 61 6.86 -5.34 -34.35
N VAL A 62 5.82 -6.06 -34.78
CA VAL A 62 5.74 -6.64 -36.12
C VAL A 62 5.32 -5.59 -37.16
N THR A 63 4.27 -4.81 -36.85
CA THR A 63 3.61 -3.95 -37.86
C THR A 63 4.23 -2.55 -37.92
N ILE A 64 4.49 -1.93 -36.74
CA ILE A 64 4.93 -0.52 -36.67
C ILE A 64 6.44 -0.44 -36.86
N LEU A 65 7.20 -1.27 -36.15
CA LEU A 65 8.67 -1.24 -36.21
C LEU A 65 9.24 -1.97 -37.42
N LYS A 66 8.43 -2.73 -38.18
CA LYS A 66 8.86 -3.51 -39.36
C LYS A 66 10.17 -4.23 -39.10
N LEU A 67 10.24 -4.97 -38.01
CA LEU A 67 11.47 -5.59 -37.53
C LEU A 67 12.04 -6.61 -38.53
N SER A 68 13.36 -6.73 -38.55
CA SER A 68 14.05 -7.76 -39.33
C SER A 68 13.65 -9.17 -38.90
N PRO A 69 13.74 -10.19 -39.79
CA PRO A 69 13.42 -11.59 -39.44
C PRO A 69 14.17 -12.10 -38.20
N GLU A 70 15.37 -11.58 -37.94
CA GLU A 70 16.18 -11.94 -36.77
C GLU A 70 15.56 -11.46 -35.44
N ILE A 71 14.99 -10.24 -35.43
CA ILE A 71 14.30 -9.73 -34.22
C ILE A 71 13.00 -10.47 -34.01
N LEU A 72 12.34 -10.82 -35.11
CA LEU A 72 11.09 -11.58 -35.07
C LEU A 72 11.28 -12.96 -34.45
N SER A 73 12.35 -13.71 -34.83
CA SER A 73 12.66 -14.99 -34.20
C SER A 73 12.85 -14.84 -32.70
N TYR A 74 13.52 -13.75 -32.25
CA TYR A 74 13.73 -13.46 -30.84
C TYR A 74 12.43 -13.16 -30.09
N VAL A 75 11.49 -12.45 -30.72
CA VAL A 75 10.13 -12.20 -30.19
C VAL A 75 9.35 -13.51 -30.05
N ILE A 76 9.49 -14.40 -31.02
CA ILE A 76 8.87 -15.74 -30.98
C ILE A 76 9.48 -16.57 -29.83
N ASP A 77 10.81 -16.56 -29.66
CA ASP A 77 11.48 -17.26 -28.57
C ASP A 77 11.08 -16.69 -27.21
N PHE A 78 10.92 -15.38 -27.09
CA PHE A 78 10.40 -14.75 -25.88
C PHE A 78 8.94 -15.17 -25.62
N ALA A 79 8.08 -15.16 -26.63
CA ALA A 79 6.69 -15.61 -26.54
C ALA A 79 6.59 -17.10 -26.19
N ASN A 80 7.51 -17.92 -26.67
CA ASN A 80 7.59 -19.35 -26.34
C ASN A 80 7.90 -19.63 -24.84
N GLN A 81 8.51 -18.70 -24.11
CA GLN A 81 8.64 -18.82 -22.64
C GLN A 81 7.29 -18.85 -21.93
N PHE A 82 6.27 -18.28 -22.55
CA PHE A 82 4.88 -18.27 -22.07
C PHE A 82 4.01 -19.34 -22.71
N LYS A 83 4.60 -20.28 -23.51
CA LYS A 83 3.84 -21.33 -24.22
C LYS A 83 3.02 -22.23 -23.30
N SER A 84 3.45 -22.38 -22.02
CA SER A 84 2.67 -23.09 -21.01
C SER A 84 1.32 -22.44 -20.67
N PHE A 85 1.14 -21.16 -20.96
CA PHE A 85 -0.08 -20.39 -20.72
C PHE A 85 -0.92 -20.24 -22.00
N TYR A 86 -0.25 -19.88 -23.09
CA TYR A 86 -0.88 -19.66 -24.38
C TYR A 86 0.16 -19.78 -25.49
N ASP A 87 -0.18 -20.50 -26.56
CA ASP A 87 0.66 -20.57 -27.76
C ASP A 87 0.42 -19.35 -28.64
N PHE A 88 1.34 -18.41 -28.62
CA PHE A 88 1.27 -17.18 -29.40
C PHE A 88 1.70 -17.37 -30.88
N THR A 89 2.24 -18.52 -31.24
CA THR A 89 2.75 -18.80 -32.60
C THR A 89 1.69 -18.60 -33.70
N PRO A 90 0.43 -19.10 -33.55
CA PRO A 90 -0.60 -18.88 -34.54
C PRO A 90 -0.95 -17.40 -34.71
N LEU A 91 -0.96 -16.62 -33.61
CA LEU A 91 -1.25 -15.18 -33.65
C LEU A 91 -0.15 -14.40 -34.35
N ILE A 92 1.14 -14.71 -34.05
CA ILE A 92 2.28 -14.08 -34.71
C ILE A 92 2.23 -14.34 -36.21
N ASN A 93 1.96 -15.60 -36.62
CA ASN A 93 1.84 -15.97 -38.03
C ASN A 93 0.65 -15.28 -38.74
N ALA A 94 -0.46 -15.09 -38.03
CA ALA A 94 -1.60 -14.33 -38.55
C ALA A 94 -1.23 -12.85 -38.74
N LEU A 95 -0.57 -12.21 -37.77
CA LEU A 95 -0.12 -10.81 -37.86
C LEU A 95 0.87 -10.60 -39.04
N LEU A 96 1.77 -11.56 -39.29
CA LEU A 96 2.73 -11.50 -40.39
C LEU A 96 2.06 -11.60 -41.78
N LYS A 97 0.93 -12.29 -41.87
CA LYS A 97 0.18 -12.46 -43.12
C LYS A 97 -0.78 -11.30 -43.43
N MET A 98 -0.99 -10.39 -42.48
CA MET A 98 -1.87 -9.24 -42.65
C MET A 98 -1.33 -8.27 -43.72
N LYS A 99 -2.05 -8.10 -44.82
CA LYS A 99 -1.73 -7.17 -45.91
C LYS A 99 -2.46 -5.82 -45.80
N SER A 100 -3.59 -5.79 -45.12
CA SER A 100 -4.42 -4.57 -44.93
C SER A 100 -5.18 -4.67 -43.60
N ILE A 101 -5.40 -3.53 -42.96
CA ILE A 101 -6.14 -3.46 -41.70
C ILE A 101 -7.63 -3.32 -42.02
N SER A 102 -8.45 -4.29 -41.63
CA SER A 102 -9.91 -4.26 -41.73
C SER A 102 -10.54 -3.42 -40.62
N PHE A 103 -11.73 -2.87 -40.85
CA PHE A 103 -12.51 -2.16 -39.82
C PHE A 103 -12.78 -3.02 -38.57
N ILE A 104 -13.00 -4.32 -38.74
CA ILE A 104 -13.21 -5.28 -37.63
C ILE A 104 -11.96 -5.39 -36.78
N GLU A 105 -10.77 -5.38 -37.42
CA GLU A 105 -9.50 -5.45 -36.71
C GLU A 105 -9.22 -4.20 -35.86
N ILE A 106 -9.59 -3.01 -36.37
CA ILE A 106 -9.53 -1.76 -35.60
C ILE A 106 -10.45 -1.84 -34.38
N PHE A 107 -11.69 -2.31 -34.58
CA PHE A 107 -12.63 -2.48 -33.48
C PHE A 107 -12.11 -3.45 -32.43
N LEU A 108 -11.56 -4.59 -32.83
CA LEU A 108 -10.95 -5.57 -31.94
C LEU A 108 -9.74 -4.97 -31.21
N ALA A 109 -8.89 -4.18 -31.90
CA ALA A 109 -7.76 -3.52 -31.26
C ALA A 109 -8.19 -2.54 -30.17
N VAL A 110 -9.23 -1.73 -30.44
CA VAL A 110 -9.81 -0.81 -29.44
C VAL A 110 -10.39 -1.58 -28.26
N TRP A 111 -11.08 -2.69 -28.51
CA TRP A 111 -11.61 -3.56 -27.47
C TRP A 111 -10.50 -4.17 -26.59
N VAL A 112 -9.41 -4.62 -27.20
CA VAL A 112 -8.22 -5.17 -26.54
C VAL A 112 -7.58 -4.12 -25.63
N ILE A 113 -7.39 -2.88 -26.12
CA ILE A 113 -6.88 -1.76 -25.30
C ILE A 113 -7.81 -1.48 -24.12
N TRP A 114 -9.12 -1.49 -24.35
CA TRP A 114 -10.09 -1.27 -23.28
C TRP A 114 -10.07 -2.36 -22.21
N MET A 115 -9.84 -3.63 -22.59
CA MET A 115 -9.66 -4.73 -21.63
C MET A 115 -8.34 -4.61 -20.84
N ALA A 116 -7.25 -4.25 -21.49
CA ALA A 116 -5.94 -4.08 -20.87
C ALA A 116 -5.97 -3.03 -19.74
N ARG A 117 -6.76 -1.98 -19.92
CA ARG A 117 -6.95 -0.93 -18.90
C ARG A 117 -7.48 -1.44 -17.56
N LYS A 118 -8.20 -2.58 -17.52
CA LYS A 118 -8.79 -3.11 -16.28
C LYS A 118 -7.75 -3.40 -15.20
N LEU A 119 -6.57 -3.89 -15.57
CA LEU A 119 -5.49 -4.15 -14.62
C LEU A 119 -5.07 -2.85 -13.89
N PHE A 120 -4.72 -1.83 -14.67
CA PHE A 120 -4.22 -0.57 -14.12
C PHE A 120 -5.28 0.16 -13.31
N TYR A 121 -6.54 0.11 -13.77
CA TYR A 121 -7.67 0.64 -13.02
C TYR A 121 -7.83 -0.06 -11.65
N SER A 122 -7.68 -1.39 -11.60
CA SER A 122 -7.76 -2.15 -10.35
C SER A 122 -6.64 -1.77 -9.39
N VAL A 123 -5.40 -1.60 -9.88
CA VAL A 123 -4.26 -1.15 -9.08
C VAL A 123 -4.49 0.26 -8.53
N VAL A 124 -4.88 1.21 -9.38
CA VAL A 124 -5.17 2.59 -8.98
C VAL A 124 -6.31 2.65 -7.98
N SER A 125 -7.38 1.90 -8.21
CA SER A 125 -8.53 1.81 -7.31
C SER A 125 -8.15 1.23 -5.95
N GLY A 126 -7.34 0.15 -5.93
CA GLY A 126 -6.84 -0.47 -4.70
C GLY A 126 -5.98 0.50 -3.87
N ILE A 127 -5.02 1.18 -4.50
CA ILE A 127 -4.19 2.17 -3.81
C ILE A 127 -5.04 3.35 -3.31
N ASN A 128 -5.96 3.87 -4.11
CA ASN A 128 -6.84 4.96 -3.68
C ASN A 128 -7.74 4.55 -2.50
N ARG A 129 -8.14 3.28 -2.41
CA ARG A 129 -8.90 2.76 -1.28
C ARG A 129 -8.08 2.79 0.00
N ILE A 130 -6.79 2.43 -0.05
CA ILE A 130 -5.85 2.49 1.07
C ILE A 130 -5.67 3.94 1.55
N PHE A 131 -5.48 4.88 0.62
CA PHE A 131 -5.25 6.30 0.93
C PHE A 131 -6.52 7.17 0.92
N ARG A 132 -7.71 6.55 0.93
CA ARG A 132 -9.02 7.19 0.76
C ARG A 132 -9.25 8.39 1.67
N SER A 133 -8.81 8.31 2.91
CA SER A 133 -8.97 9.37 3.90
C SER A 133 -8.18 10.64 3.56
N VAL A 134 -7.13 10.53 2.75
CA VAL A 134 -6.21 11.63 2.45
C VAL A 134 -6.29 12.05 0.98
N SER A 135 -6.62 11.11 0.08
CA SER A 135 -6.69 11.37 -1.36
C SER A 135 -8.06 11.91 -1.76
N LYS A 136 -8.09 13.17 -2.22
CA LYS A 136 -9.30 13.84 -2.75
C LYS A 136 -9.36 13.83 -4.28
N ARG A 137 -8.74 12.84 -4.95
CA ARG A 137 -8.72 12.80 -6.42
C ARG A 137 -10.09 12.48 -7.00
N LEU A 138 -10.42 13.18 -8.09
CA LEU A 138 -11.60 12.91 -8.88
C LEU A 138 -11.46 11.56 -9.62
N SER A 139 -12.56 10.84 -9.80
CA SER A 139 -12.60 9.56 -10.51
C SER A 139 -12.03 9.64 -11.93
N VAL A 140 -12.28 10.75 -12.62
CA VAL A 140 -11.75 11.02 -13.99
C VAL A 140 -10.22 11.04 -14.00
N VAL A 141 -9.59 11.70 -13.01
CA VAL A 141 -8.12 11.76 -12.89
C VAL A 141 -7.54 10.36 -12.69
N ASN A 142 -8.20 9.51 -11.91
CA ASN A 142 -7.77 8.13 -11.70
C ASN A 142 -7.85 7.29 -12.99
N GLN A 143 -8.85 7.53 -13.83
CA GLN A 143 -8.97 6.87 -15.14
C GLN A 143 -7.86 7.33 -16.10
N MET A 144 -7.54 8.62 -16.13
CA MET A 144 -6.41 9.13 -16.91
C MET A 144 -5.07 8.51 -16.48
N PHE A 145 -4.81 8.43 -15.17
CA PHE A 145 -3.61 7.75 -14.66
C PHE A 145 -3.55 6.28 -15.05
N SER A 146 -4.68 5.58 -15.08
CA SER A 146 -4.77 4.19 -15.52
C SER A 146 -4.32 4.05 -16.99
N ILE A 147 -4.83 4.89 -17.89
CA ILE A 147 -4.47 4.88 -19.31
C ILE A 147 -2.98 5.19 -19.51
N VAL A 148 -2.49 6.27 -18.88
CA VAL A 148 -1.07 6.63 -18.97
C VAL A 148 -0.16 5.51 -18.45
N SER A 149 -0.52 4.89 -17.33
CA SER A 149 0.26 3.77 -16.76
C SER A 149 0.31 2.57 -17.70
N GLU A 150 -0.77 2.27 -18.43
CA GLU A 150 -0.81 1.21 -19.43
C GLU A 150 0.19 1.46 -20.56
N PHE A 151 0.16 2.65 -21.16
CA PHE A 151 1.10 3.01 -22.22
C PHE A 151 2.54 2.97 -21.77
N VAL A 152 2.83 3.47 -20.56
CA VAL A 152 4.19 3.44 -19.98
C VAL A 152 4.67 1.99 -19.80
N VAL A 153 3.83 1.09 -19.30
CA VAL A 153 4.21 -0.31 -19.10
C VAL A 153 4.43 -1.02 -20.43
N VAL A 154 3.55 -0.83 -21.43
CA VAL A 154 3.75 -1.39 -22.78
C VAL A 154 5.08 -0.90 -23.38
N LEU A 155 5.37 0.39 -23.28
CA LEU A 155 6.63 0.97 -23.75
C LEU A 155 7.84 0.34 -23.07
N ILE A 156 7.78 0.19 -21.73
CA ILE A 156 8.86 -0.45 -20.95
C ILE A 156 9.07 -1.89 -21.41
N PHE A 157 8.03 -2.68 -21.62
CA PHE A 157 8.15 -4.05 -22.11
C PHE A 157 8.81 -4.12 -23.50
N ILE A 158 8.40 -3.23 -24.41
CA ILE A 158 9.02 -3.14 -25.74
C ILE A 158 10.53 -2.82 -25.60
N LEU A 159 10.88 -1.84 -24.76
CA LEU A 159 12.29 -1.48 -24.52
C LEU A 159 13.10 -2.64 -23.91
N VAL A 160 12.51 -3.41 -22.98
CA VAL A 160 13.17 -4.59 -22.41
C VAL A 160 13.44 -5.67 -23.47
N ILE A 161 12.48 -5.93 -24.34
CA ILE A 161 12.64 -6.91 -25.45
C ILE A 161 13.76 -6.43 -26.38
N LEU A 162 13.73 -5.18 -26.83
CA LEU A 162 14.75 -4.60 -27.69
C LEU A 162 16.14 -4.60 -27.02
N PHE A 163 16.21 -4.23 -25.75
CA PHE A 163 17.46 -4.26 -24.99
C PHE A 163 18.01 -5.67 -24.86
N SER A 164 17.17 -6.66 -24.58
CA SER A 164 17.57 -8.07 -24.48
C SER A 164 18.11 -8.58 -25.81
N PHE A 165 17.47 -8.20 -26.93
CA PHE A 165 17.93 -8.51 -28.28
C PHE A 165 19.32 -7.88 -28.56
N LEU A 166 19.46 -6.57 -28.31
CA LEU A 166 20.72 -5.85 -28.51
C LEU A 166 21.83 -6.45 -27.65
N PHE A 167 21.54 -6.77 -26.38
CA PHE A 167 22.50 -7.37 -25.47
C PHE A 167 22.99 -8.75 -25.96
N ASN A 168 22.08 -9.59 -26.46
CA ASN A 168 22.47 -10.89 -27.04
C ASN A 168 23.33 -10.71 -28.33
N LYS A 169 23.02 -9.73 -29.17
CA LYS A 169 23.79 -9.42 -30.37
C LYS A 169 25.18 -8.88 -29.99
N LEU A 170 25.27 -8.02 -28.98
CA LEU A 170 26.54 -7.52 -28.44
C LEU A 170 27.39 -8.64 -27.85
N ASN A 171 26.84 -9.61 -27.16
CA ASN A 171 27.55 -10.75 -26.60
C ASN A 171 28.20 -11.66 -27.66
N GLN A 172 27.77 -11.58 -28.91
CA GLN A 172 28.37 -12.29 -30.02
C GLN A 172 29.66 -11.63 -30.55
N LEU A 173 29.88 -10.33 -30.24
CA LEU A 173 31.07 -9.59 -30.65
C LEU A 173 32.31 -10.08 -29.92
N PRO A 174 33.49 -10.13 -30.61
CA PRO A 174 34.76 -10.63 -30.03
C PRO A 174 35.14 -9.93 -28.72
N PHE A 175 34.92 -8.63 -28.62
CA PHE A 175 35.20 -7.81 -27.44
C PHE A 175 34.37 -8.26 -26.20
N PHE A 176 33.06 -8.51 -26.39
CA PHE A 176 32.22 -9.00 -25.30
C PHE A 176 32.51 -10.46 -24.93
N LYS A 177 32.94 -11.30 -25.87
CA LYS A 177 33.46 -12.64 -25.58
C LYS A 177 34.67 -12.60 -24.68
N PHE A 178 35.56 -11.63 -24.90
CA PHE A 178 36.73 -11.40 -24.05
C PHE A 178 36.31 -10.95 -22.64
N LEU A 179 35.38 -9.99 -22.52
CA LEU A 179 34.83 -9.55 -21.24
C LEU A 179 34.10 -10.67 -20.46
N ASN A 180 33.38 -11.53 -21.16
CA ASN A 180 32.76 -12.72 -20.58
C ASN A 180 33.81 -13.69 -19.99
N LYS A 181 34.96 -13.81 -20.61
CA LYS A 181 36.06 -14.65 -20.12
C LYS A 181 36.74 -14.02 -18.90
N SER A 182 36.84 -12.68 -18.86
CA SER A 182 37.52 -11.95 -17.77
C SER A 182 36.61 -11.72 -16.54
N PHE A 183 35.33 -11.56 -16.75
CA PHE A 183 34.34 -11.33 -15.69
C PHE A 183 33.11 -12.26 -15.81
N PRO A 184 33.31 -13.58 -15.60
CA PRO A 184 32.24 -14.58 -15.81
C PRO A 184 31.02 -14.35 -14.93
N ILE A 185 31.18 -13.79 -13.72
CA ILE A 185 30.06 -13.55 -12.77
C ILE A 185 29.10 -12.51 -13.30
N LEU A 186 29.54 -11.50 -14.04
CA LEU A 186 28.70 -10.40 -14.54
C LEU A 186 28.08 -10.72 -15.91
N PHE A 187 28.78 -11.43 -16.79
CA PHE A 187 28.39 -11.59 -18.18
C PHE A 187 28.02 -13.04 -18.59
N SER A 188 28.58 -14.08 -17.94
CA SER A 188 28.29 -15.48 -18.28
C SER A 188 27.01 -16.02 -17.66
N ALA A 189 26.40 -15.28 -16.73
CA ALA A 189 25.20 -15.68 -16.03
C ALA A 189 23.93 -15.65 -16.91
N GLY A 190 24.09 -15.81 -18.22
CA GLY A 190 23.04 -16.06 -19.17
C GLY A 190 21.94 -14.96 -19.23
N SER A 191 21.40 -14.72 -20.39
CA SER A 191 20.27 -13.82 -20.64
C SER A 191 19.13 -13.96 -19.62
N ASN A 192 18.88 -15.16 -19.08
CA ASN A 192 17.82 -15.43 -18.12
C ASN A 192 17.99 -14.71 -16.76
N ARG A 193 19.20 -14.64 -16.20
CA ARG A 193 19.41 -13.94 -14.92
C ARG A 193 19.28 -12.42 -15.07
N LEU A 194 19.75 -11.86 -16.19
CA LEU A 194 19.60 -10.45 -16.49
C LEU A 194 18.13 -10.08 -16.67
N ILE A 195 17.35 -10.88 -17.42
CA ILE A 195 15.91 -10.67 -17.60
C ILE A 195 15.20 -10.70 -16.26
N ILE A 196 15.50 -11.66 -15.40
CA ILE A 196 14.93 -11.76 -14.05
C ILE A 196 15.28 -10.50 -13.23
N SER A 197 16.55 -10.07 -13.22
CA SER A 197 16.99 -8.89 -12.47
C SER A 197 16.31 -7.61 -12.96
N ILE A 198 16.22 -7.44 -14.29
CA ILE A 198 15.52 -6.30 -14.92
C ILE A 198 14.02 -6.33 -14.52
N THR A 199 13.38 -7.49 -14.52
CA THR A 199 11.97 -7.62 -14.15
C THR A 199 11.71 -7.17 -12.70
N TYR A 200 12.55 -7.59 -11.75
CA TYR A 200 12.42 -7.14 -10.36
C TYR A 200 12.77 -5.66 -10.19
N PHE A 201 13.72 -5.15 -10.94
CA PHE A 201 14.05 -3.73 -10.95
C PHE A 201 12.91 -2.87 -11.50
N LEU A 202 12.26 -3.29 -12.58
CA LEU A 202 11.08 -2.64 -13.14
C LEU A 202 9.89 -2.70 -12.15
N PHE A 203 9.70 -3.82 -11.48
CA PHE A 203 8.69 -3.94 -10.46
C PHE A 203 8.96 -3.00 -9.28
N PHE A 204 10.23 -2.86 -8.87
CA PHE A 204 10.62 -1.90 -7.85
C PHE A 204 10.27 -0.46 -8.26
N ILE A 205 10.64 -0.04 -9.48
CA ILE A 205 10.30 1.29 -10.01
C ILE A 205 8.79 1.50 -10.08
N PHE A 206 8.05 0.51 -10.59
CA PHE A 206 6.59 0.54 -10.63
C PHE A 206 5.99 0.69 -9.24
N SER A 207 6.50 -0.01 -8.24
CA SER A 207 6.04 0.08 -6.86
C SER A 207 6.31 1.47 -6.27
N VAL A 208 7.52 2.04 -6.46
CA VAL A 208 7.84 3.40 -6.02
C VAL A 208 6.92 4.43 -6.67
N TYR A 209 6.73 4.34 -7.99
CA TYR A 209 5.83 5.21 -8.75
C TYR A 209 4.40 5.12 -8.23
N SER A 210 3.90 3.89 -8.07
CA SER A 210 2.54 3.62 -7.60
C SER A 210 2.31 4.19 -6.19
N TYR A 211 3.22 3.94 -5.27
CA TYR A 211 3.12 4.43 -3.88
C TYR A 211 3.23 5.96 -3.80
N LYS A 212 4.05 6.58 -4.63
CA LYS A 212 4.26 8.03 -4.59
C LYS A 212 3.18 8.80 -5.33
N ILE A 213 2.85 8.38 -6.55
CA ILE A 213 2.01 9.16 -7.46
C ILE A 213 0.56 8.71 -7.39
N LEU A 214 0.29 7.40 -7.46
CA LEU A 214 -1.08 6.91 -7.49
C LEU A 214 -1.80 7.08 -6.14
N SER A 215 -1.08 7.11 -5.02
CA SER A 215 -1.67 7.32 -3.68
C SER A 215 -2.43 8.64 -3.53
N GLY A 216 -2.05 9.69 -4.27
CA GLY A 216 -2.62 11.04 -4.11
C GLY A 216 -2.26 11.75 -2.80
N ALA A 217 -1.74 11.04 -1.81
CA ALA A 217 -1.41 11.54 -0.48
C ALA A 217 -0.01 12.16 -0.39
N LYS A 218 0.80 12.05 -1.45
CA LYS A 218 2.19 12.56 -1.54
C LYS A 218 3.08 12.10 -0.37
N PRO A 219 3.17 10.80 -0.04
CA PRO A 219 4.04 10.32 1.02
C PRO A 219 5.51 10.68 0.75
N ARG A 220 6.37 10.56 1.76
CA ARG A 220 7.81 10.89 1.63
C ARG A 220 8.49 9.93 0.67
N TRP A 221 9.43 10.41 -0.18
CA TRP A 221 10.18 9.57 -1.11
C TRP A 221 10.93 8.42 -0.42
N ARG A 222 11.56 8.70 0.72
CA ARG A 222 12.33 7.70 1.49
C ARG A 222 11.45 6.54 1.95
N THR A 223 10.25 6.81 2.43
CA THR A 223 9.30 5.78 2.86
C THR A 223 8.76 4.99 1.68
N CYS A 224 8.47 5.63 0.54
CA CYS A 224 8.06 4.94 -0.68
C CYS A 224 9.13 3.95 -1.17
N ILE A 225 10.38 4.39 -1.25
CA ILE A 225 11.52 3.56 -1.66
C ILE A 225 11.71 2.38 -0.70
N PHE A 226 11.62 2.62 0.61
CA PHE A 226 11.77 1.58 1.62
C PHE A 226 10.69 0.49 1.50
N TYR A 227 9.42 0.87 1.42
CA TYR A 227 8.33 -0.11 1.30
C TYR A 227 8.26 -0.77 -0.07
N ALA A 228 8.69 -0.09 -1.14
CA ALA A 228 8.85 -0.71 -2.45
C ALA A 228 9.97 -1.77 -2.45
N ALA A 229 11.09 -1.50 -1.76
CA ALA A 229 12.17 -2.48 -1.60
C ALA A 229 11.70 -3.70 -0.80
N ILE A 230 10.94 -3.50 0.29
CA ILE A 230 10.33 -4.61 1.04
C ILE A 230 9.38 -5.41 0.16
N SER A 231 8.49 -4.74 -0.60
CA SER A 231 7.55 -5.40 -1.50
C SER A 231 8.27 -6.26 -2.54
N THR A 232 9.31 -5.72 -3.16
CA THR A 232 10.12 -6.44 -4.15
C THR A 232 10.87 -7.62 -3.54
N GLY A 233 11.48 -7.42 -2.35
CA GLY A 233 12.20 -8.47 -1.64
C GLY A 233 11.29 -9.62 -1.20
N VAL A 234 10.14 -9.31 -0.62
CA VAL A 234 9.15 -10.34 -0.20
C VAL A 234 8.60 -11.08 -1.40
N THR A 235 8.30 -10.37 -2.50
CA THR A 235 7.84 -11.00 -3.75
C THR A 235 8.91 -11.95 -4.33
N PHE A 236 10.19 -11.55 -4.30
CA PHE A 236 11.29 -12.41 -4.72
C PHE A 236 11.37 -13.69 -3.88
N VAL A 237 11.30 -13.56 -2.55
CA VAL A 237 11.33 -14.71 -1.63
C VAL A 237 10.14 -15.65 -1.88
N ILE A 238 8.93 -15.10 -1.98
CA ILE A 238 7.73 -15.88 -2.27
C ILE A 238 7.84 -16.60 -3.60
N SER A 239 8.30 -15.92 -4.66
CA SER A 239 8.51 -16.51 -5.98
C SER A 239 9.52 -17.65 -5.95
N PHE A 240 10.60 -17.51 -5.18
CA PHE A 240 11.60 -18.57 -4.98
C PHE A 240 10.95 -19.82 -4.33
N PHE A 241 10.18 -19.63 -3.25
CA PHE A 241 9.51 -20.75 -2.58
C PHE A 241 8.47 -21.40 -3.48
N ILE A 242 7.63 -20.65 -4.19
CA ILE A 242 6.61 -21.19 -5.07
C ILE A 242 7.27 -22.02 -6.19
N ASN A 243 8.33 -21.51 -6.83
CA ASN A 243 9.03 -22.21 -7.90
C ASN A 243 9.72 -23.48 -7.40
N LYS A 244 10.16 -23.51 -6.13
CA LYS A 244 10.78 -24.71 -5.52
C LYS A 244 9.75 -25.78 -5.14
N PHE A 245 8.63 -25.36 -4.55
CA PHE A 245 7.64 -26.30 -4.00
C PHE A 245 6.51 -26.68 -4.99
N MET A 246 6.12 -25.75 -5.87
CA MET A 246 5.06 -25.98 -6.86
C MET A 246 5.66 -26.25 -8.25
N ARG A 247 6.11 -27.50 -8.48
CA ARG A 247 6.51 -27.94 -9.82
C ARG A 247 5.24 -28.26 -10.63
N ILE A 248 4.95 -27.42 -11.63
CA ILE A 248 3.77 -27.51 -12.50
C ILE A 248 3.66 -28.91 -13.17
N THR A 249 4.80 -29.53 -13.48
CA THR A 249 4.85 -30.87 -14.12
C THR A 249 4.12 -31.97 -13.36
N ASN A 250 4.04 -31.89 -12.02
CA ASN A 250 3.42 -32.93 -11.21
C ASN A 250 1.89 -32.83 -11.20
N TYR A 251 1.30 -31.69 -11.55
CA TYR A 251 -0.15 -31.44 -11.50
C TYR A 251 -0.83 -31.58 -12.86
N ASN A 252 -0.07 -31.50 -13.96
CA ASN A 252 -0.60 -31.57 -15.33
C ASN A 252 -1.17 -32.96 -15.71
N ILE A 253 -0.79 -34.00 -15.00
CA ILE A 253 -1.26 -35.38 -15.30
C ILE A 253 -2.75 -35.55 -15.01
N VAL A 254 -3.25 -34.89 -13.92
CA VAL A 254 -4.64 -35.10 -13.46
C VAL A 254 -5.57 -33.95 -13.93
N TYR A 255 -5.10 -32.70 -13.91
CA TYR A 255 -5.95 -31.52 -14.14
C TYR A 255 -5.60 -30.71 -15.40
N GLY A 256 -4.56 -31.10 -16.15
CA GLY A 256 -4.18 -30.47 -17.41
C GLY A 256 -3.96 -28.95 -17.35
N ALA A 257 -4.50 -28.25 -18.34
CA ALA A 257 -4.35 -26.78 -18.47
C ALA A 257 -4.97 -25.98 -17.31
N ILE A 258 -6.01 -26.54 -16.65
CA ILE A 258 -6.71 -25.85 -15.54
C ILE A 258 -5.77 -25.66 -14.34
N SER A 259 -4.95 -26.67 -14.00
CA SER A 259 -4.01 -26.57 -12.89
C SER A 259 -2.99 -25.44 -13.10
N THR A 260 -2.49 -25.30 -14.33
CA THR A 260 -1.55 -24.24 -14.71
C THR A 260 -2.17 -22.85 -14.53
N LEU A 261 -3.42 -22.68 -14.96
CA LEU A 261 -4.16 -21.42 -14.81
C LEU A 261 -4.39 -21.06 -13.34
N VAL A 262 -4.79 -22.03 -12.51
CA VAL A 262 -5.00 -21.82 -11.07
C VAL A 262 -3.70 -21.46 -10.36
N ILE A 263 -2.59 -22.15 -10.66
CA ILE A 263 -1.26 -21.83 -10.08
C ILE A 263 -0.82 -20.44 -10.50
N LEU A 264 -1.02 -20.07 -11.76
CA LEU A 264 -0.72 -18.71 -12.24
C LEU A 264 -1.55 -17.67 -11.49
N LEU A 265 -2.87 -17.87 -11.40
CA LEU A 265 -3.77 -16.95 -10.71
C LEU A 265 -3.34 -16.79 -9.25
N PHE A 266 -2.98 -17.88 -8.58
CA PHE A 266 -2.50 -17.85 -7.20
C PHE A 266 -1.17 -17.07 -7.06
N LYS A 267 -0.20 -17.27 -7.98
CA LYS A 267 1.06 -16.51 -7.99
C LYS A 267 0.81 -15.01 -8.17
N VAL A 268 -0.04 -14.66 -9.12
CA VAL A 268 -0.38 -13.26 -9.41
C VAL A 268 -1.16 -12.64 -8.25
N TYR A 269 -2.07 -13.39 -7.63
CA TYR A 269 -2.78 -12.94 -6.44
C TYR A 269 -1.82 -12.63 -5.28
N LEU A 270 -0.89 -13.54 -4.97
CA LEU A 270 0.10 -13.32 -3.90
C LEU A 270 0.99 -12.10 -4.19
N PHE A 271 1.38 -11.91 -5.45
CA PHE A 271 2.13 -10.75 -5.89
C PHE A 271 1.38 -9.44 -5.56
N PHE A 272 0.12 -9.32 -5.95
CA PHE A 272 -0.68 -8.13 -5.66
C PHE A 272 -1.06 -8.01 -4.18
N ALA A 273 -1.23 -9.11 -3.47
CA ALA A 273 -1.48 -9.11 -2.02
C ALA A 273 -0.30 -8.51 -1.26
N VAL A 274 0.93 -8.90 -1.58
CA VAL A 274 2.16 -8.32 -0.99
C VAL A 274 2.29 -6.85 -1.36
N PHE A 275 2.08 -6.51 -2.64
CA PHE A 275 2.15 -5.13 -3.12
C PHE A 275 1.15 -4.22 -2.38
N MET A 276 -0.13 -4.63 -2.28
CA MET A 276 -1.16 -3.86 -1.58
C MET A 276 -0.92 -3.79 -0.06
N PHE A 277 -0.43 -4.88 0.55
CA PHE A 277 -0.10 -4.90 1.97
C PHE A 277 1.08 -3.97 2.31
N CYS A 278 2.11 -3.91 1.47
CA CYS A 278 3.21 -2.96 1.63
C CYS A 278 2.74 -1.50 1.44
N ALA A 279 1.80 -1.24 0.51
CA ALA A 279 1.15 0.07 0.39
C ALA A 279 0.38 0.44 1.68
N GLN A 280 -0.30 -0.54 2.29
CA GLN A 280 -1.00 -0.35 3.57
C GLN A 280 -0.02 -0.06 4.72
N MET A 281 1.09 -0.77 4.80
CA MET A 281 2.14 -0.50 5.80
C MET A 281 2.74 0.90 5.62
N LEU A 282 2.98 1.33 4.38
CA LEU A 282 3.42 2.69 4.07
C LEU A 282 2.40 3.73 4.55
N TYR A 283 1.11 3.52 4.28
CA TYR A 283 0.04 4.40 4.76
C TYR A 283 0.05 4.51 6.29
N VAL A 284 0.12 3.38 6.99
CA VAL A 284 0.17 3.36 8.47
C VAL A 284 1.45 4.04 8.98
N SER A 285 2.60 3.86 8.30
CA SER A 285 3.85 4.52 8.68
C SER A 285 3.79 6.04 8.58
N GLU A 286 3.18 6.57 7.52
CA GLU A 286 3.06 8.03 7.31
C GLU A 286 2.00 8.68 8.20
N PHE A 287 0.94 7.96 8.55
CA PHE A 287 -0.21 8.48 9.31
C PHE A 287 -0.38 7.81 10.67
N PHE A 288 0.69 7.21 11.21
CA PHE A 288 0.67 6.40 12.43
C PHE A 288 -0.03 7.10 13.59
N GLU A 289 0.31 8.34 13.86
CA GLU A 289 -0.22 9.10 15.00
C GLU A 289 -1.71 9.41 14.85
N ASN A 290 -2.11 9.80 13.65
CA ASN A 290 -3.52 10.07 13.36
C ASN A 290 -4.35 8.80 13.53
N LEU A 291 -3.86 7.67 13.02
CA LEU A 291 -4.51 6.36 13.16
C LEU A 291 -4.56 5.90 14.61
N LEU A 292 -3.49 6.15 15.37
CA LEU A 292 -3.43 5.84 16.80
C LEU A 292 -4.47 6.63 17.59
N ILE A 293 -4.60 7.94 17.34
CA ILE A 293 -5.64 8.79 17.96
C ILE A 293 -7.03 8.28 17.57
N CYS A 294 -7.25 7.96 16.30
CA CYS A 294 -8.51 7.39 15.83
C CYS A 294 -8.88 6.13 16.59
N GLU A 295 -7.92 5.24 16.77
CA GLU A 295 -8.13 3.97 17.44
C GLU A 295 -8.42 4.13 18.93
N LEU A 296 -7.68 5.02 19.60
CA LEU A 296 -7.89 5.34 21.00
C LEU A 296 -9.27 5.97 21.25
N TYR A 297 -9.65 6.90 20.37
CA TYR A 297 -10.97 7.56 20.48
C TYR A 297 -12.10 6.57 20.23
N TYR A 298 -11.95 5.68 19.25
CA TYR A 298 -12.90 4.60 18.99
C TYR A 298 -13.01 3.63 20.17
N ALA A 299 -11.87 3.24 20.75
CA ALA A 299 -11.83 2.34 21.91
C ALA A 299 -12.57 2.92 23.13
N GLN A 300 -12.48 4.22 23.36
CA GLN A 300 -13.21 4.89 24.44
C GLN A 300 -14.73 4.75 24.29
N THR A 301 -15.25 4.79 23.05
CA THR A 301 -16.70 4.67 22.80
C THR A 301 -17.21 3.24 22.85
N VAL A 302 -16.38 2.28 22.39
CA VAL A 302 -16.73 0.85 22.36
C VAL A 302 -16.57 0.19 23.74
N LYS A 303 -15.80 0.75 24.65
CA LYS A 303 -15.63 0.26 26.05
C LYS A 303 -16.93 -0.04 26.79
N LYS A 304 -18.04 0.50 26.32
CA LYS A 304 -19.35 0.21 26.92
C LYS A 304 -19.98 -1.13 26.54
N ASN A 305 -19.54 -1.80 25.46
CA ASN A 305 -20.36 -2.85 24.84
C ASN A 305 -19.69 -4.18 24.40
N GLN A 306 -18.37 -4.45 24.58
CA GLN A 306 -17.79 -5.71 24.05
C GLN A 306 -16.64 -6.38 24.83
N VAL A 307 -16.57 -7.72 24.68
CA VAL A 307 -15.71 -8.70 25.35
C VAL A 307 -14.18 -8.60 25.09
N ASN A 308 -13.75 -7.90 24.04
CA ASN A 308 -12.33 -7.77 23.66
C ASN A 308 -11.58 -6.61 24.33
N ILE A 309 -12.12 -6.07 25.41
CA ILE A 309 -11.59 -4.88 26.11
C ILE A 309 -10.18 -5.12 26.66
N LEU A 310 -9.89 -6.30 27.20
CA LEU A 310 -8.60 -6.62 27.83
C LEU A 310 -7.41 -6.56 26.85
N PHE A 311 -7.58 -7.01 25.61
CA PHE A 311 -6.53 -6.96 24.60
C PHE A 311 -6.24 -5.51 24.17
N TYR A 312 -7.29 -4.75 23.92
CA TYR A 312 -7.18 -3.33 23.57
C TYR A 312 -6.55 -2.50 24.67
N GLU A 313 -6.99 -2.68 25.93
CA GLU A 313 -6.41 -1.99 27.08
C GLU A 313 -4.95 -2.28 27.25
N LYS A 314 -4.53 -3.54 27.12
CA LYS A 314 -3.12 -3.94 27.26
C LYS A 314 -2.26 -3.34 26.14
N MET A 315 -2.77 -3.28 24.90
CA MET A 315 -2.04 -2.81 23.73
C MET A 315 -1.95 -1.28 23.67
N PHE A 316 -2.99 -0.58 24.11
CA PHE A 316 -3.12 0.88 24.01
C PHE A 316 -3.06 1.61 25.35
N LYS A 317 -2.84 0.91 26.47
CA LYS A 317 -2.76 1.49 27.83
C LYS A 317 -1.75 2.64 27.94
N ASN A 318 -0.64 2.57 27.19
CA ASN A 318 0.36 3.63 27.09
C ASN A 318 0.69 3.87 25.60
N PRO A 319 -0.10 4.68 24.90
CA PRO A 319 0.15 4.97 23.49
C PRO A 319 1.49 5.69 23.36
N VAL A 320 2.30 5.25 22.38
CA VAL A 320 3.56 5.90 22.05
C VAL A 320 3.27 7.04 21.07
N PHE A 321 2.89 8.18 21.64
CA PHE A 321 2.85 9.42 20.85
C PHE A 321 4.28 9.91 20.61
N SER A 322 4.53 10.53 19.45
CA SER A 322 5.78 11.24 19.23
C SER A 322 5.83 12.49 20.13
N ASP A 323 7.01 13.10 20.23
CA ASP A 323 7.22 14.33 20.99
C ASP A 323 6.42 15.55 20.45
N PHE A 324 5.61 15.35 19.41
CA PHE A 324 4.70 16.36 18.83
C PHE A 324 3.55 16.74 19.77
N PHE A 325 3.14 15.83 20.67
CA PHE A 325 2.08 16.12 21.63
C PHE A 325 2.70 16.53 22.96
N ILE A 326 2.54 17.81 23.30
CA ILE A 326 2.98 18.35 24.59
C ILE A 326 2.24 17.59 25.70
N THR A 327 2.98 16.89 26.54
CA THR A 327 2.43 16.25 27.74
C THR A 327 2.78 17.09 28.95
N LYS A 328 1.77 17.48 29.74
CA LYS A 328 1.95 18.21 30.98
C LYS A 328 1.52 17.39 32.18
N ARG A 329 2.20 17.59 33.30
CA ARG A 329 1.84 17.02 34.60
C ARG A 329 1.08 18.06 35.40
N PHE A 330 0.04 17.62 36.07
CA PHE A 330 -0.80 18.42 36.94
C PHE A 330 -0.81 17.81 38.32
N THR A 331 -0.81 18.68 39.34
CA THR A 331 -0.96 18.32 40.74
C THR A 331 -2.42 18.37 41.16
N ASN A 332 -2.72 17.86 42.34
CA ASN A 332 -4.08 17.85 42.88
C ASN A 332 -4.71 19.26 42.88
N GLN A 333 -5.97 19.34 42.45
CA GLN A 333 -6.79 20.54 42.32
C GLN A 333 -6.29 21.57 41.27
N GLN A 334 -5.23 21.27 40.55
CA GLN A 334 -4.75 22.15 39.47
C GLN A 334 -5.73 22.18 38.30
N LYS A 335 -6.03 23.41 37.82
CA LYS A 335 -6.94 23.63 36.69
C LYS A 335 -6.24 23.35 35.36
N ILE A 336 -6.97 22.73 34.43
CA ILE A 336 -6.54 22.47 33.07
C ILE A 336 -7.10 23.52 32.14
N TYR A 337 -8.42 23.81 32.28
CA TYR A 337 -9.11 24.92 31.63
C TYR A 337 -10.29 25.40 32.49
N SER A 338 -10.77 26.59 32.21
CA SER A 338 -11.89 27.26 32.90
C SER A 338 -13.03 27.57 31.92
N PRO A 339 -14.24 27.83 32.42
CA PRO A 339 -15.33 28.34 31.58
C PRO A 339 -14.89 29.60 30.82
N ASN A 340 -15.38 29.77 29.60
CA ASN A 340 -15.08 30.83 28.65
C ASN A 340 -13.66 30.83 28.05
N ASP A 341 -12.77 29.91 28.46
CA ASP A 341 -11.48 29.75 27.78
C ASP A 341 -11.66 29.34 26.33
N GLU A 342 -10.78 29.83 25.43
CA GLU A 342 -10.77 29.43 24.04
C GLU A 342 -10.38 27.95 23.86
N ALA A 343 -11.17 27.17 23.11
CA ALA A 343 -10.93 25.76 22.89
C ALA A 343 -9.81 25.50 21.85
N LYS A 344 -8.54 25.57 22.27
CA LYS A 344 -7.36 25.37 21.41
C LYS A 344 -6.90 23.91 21.29
N PHE A 345 -7.22 23.08 22.29
CA PHE A 345 -6.73 21.70 22.40
C PHE A 345 -7.84 20.72 22.80
N VAL A 346 -7.77 19.49 22.29
CA VAL A 346 -8.41 18.30 22.89
C VAL A 346 -7.38 17.65 23.79
N PHE A 347 -7.84 17.04 24.88
CA PHE A 347 -6.97 16.46 25.89
C PHE A 347 -7.11 14.94 25.91
N TYR A 348 -5.99 14.24 26.10
CA TYR A 348 -5.95 12.80 26.33
C TYR A 348 -5.31 12.53 27.70
N LEU A 349 -6.02 11.83 28.58
CA LEU A 349 -5.57 11.54 29.94
C LEU A 349 -4.68 10.29 29.95
N LYS A 350 -3.35 10.48 30.06
CA LYS A 350 -2.39 9.35 30.14
C LYS A 350 -2.40 8.67 31.51
N LYS A 351 -2.56 9.45 32.58
CA LYS A 351 -2.56 8.95 33.97
C LYS A 351 -3.35 9.88 34.85
N GLY A 352 -4.09 9.32 35.81
CA GLY A 352 -4.83 10.06 36.83
C GLY A 352 -6.33 10.09 36.58
N ILE A 353 -6.99 11.05 37.23
CA ILE A 353 -8.43 11.29 37.16
C ILE A 353 -8.67 12.79 37.00
N ILE A 354 -9.61 13.18 36.14
CA ILE A 354 -9.99 14.56 35.91
C ILE A 354 -11.49 14.70 36.15
N LEU A 355 -11.87 15.73 36.90
CA LEU A 355 -13.25 16.15 37.07
C LEU A 355 -13.52 17.35 36.16
N ASP A 356 -14.53 17.24 35.33
CA ASP A 356 -15.03 18.31 34.46
C ASP A 356 -16.37 18.77 34.99
N VAL A 357 -16.35 19.90 35.67
CA VAL A 357 -17.50 20.43 36.40
C VAL A 357 -18.19 21.51 35.56
N GLN A 358 -19.47 21.29 35.29
CA GLN A 358 -20.39 22.23 34.68
C GLN A 358 -21.53 22.49 35.71
N GLU A 359 -22.24 23.61 35.61
CA GLU A 359 -23.23 24.03 36.61
C GLU A 359 -24.17 22.94 37.14
N ASN A 360 -24.60 22.01 36.25
CA ASN A 360 -25.56 20.93 36.62
C ASN A 360 -25.01 19.52 36.42
N HIS A 361 -23.76 19.36 35.94
CA HIS A 361 -23.18 18.06 35.63
C HIS A 361 -21.71 18.00 36.00
N CYS A 362 -21.29 16.86 36.53
CA CYS A 362 -19.88 16.56 36.80
C CYS A 362 -19.49 15.29 36.05
N ASN A 363 -18.65 15.41 35.06
CA ASN A 363 -18.10 14.28 34.34
C ASN A 363 -16.74 13.88 34.90
N THR A 364 -16.53 12.59 35.12
CA THR A 364 -15.27 12.05 35.58
C THR A 364 -14.57 11.34 34.43
N TYR A 365 -13.39 11.82 34.06
CA TYR A 365 -12.53 11.18 33.07
C TYR A 365 -11.43 10.38 33.76
N ARG A 366 -11.15 9.18 33.23
CA ARG A 366 -10.14 8.25 33.74
C ARG A 366 -9.02 8.08 32.73
N THR A 367 -7.93 7.45 33.16
CA THR A 367 -6.80 7.11 32.28
C THR A 367 -7.28 6.43 30.99
N GLY A 368 -6.88 6.99 29.86
CA GLY A 368 -7.28 6.54 28.51
C GLY A 368 -8.44 7.31 27.87
N ASP A 369 -9.03 8.27 28.59
CA ASP A 369 -10.15 9.04 28.08
C ASP A 369 -9.69 10.33 27.36
N PHE A 370 -10.46 10.72 26.36
CA PHE A 370 -10.39 12.04 25.74
C PHE A 370 -11.43 12.95 26.40
N PHE A 371 -11.07 14.21 26.58
CA PHE A 371 -11.98 15.22 27.14
C PHE A 371 -11.76 16.60 26.51
N GLY A 372 -12.78 17.44 26.64
CA GLY A 372 -12.77 18.78 26.07
C GLY A 372 -12.94 18.83 24.54
N GLU A 373 -13.37 17.75 23.89
CA GLU A 373 -13.63 17.69 22.47
C GLU A 373 -14.91 18.42 22.05
N SER A 374 -15.93 18.45 22.91
CA SER A 374 -17.25 19.04 22.60
C SER A 374 -17.15 20.49 22.16
N SER A 375 -16.40 21.33 22.90
CA SER A 375 -16.20 22.74 22.55
C SER A 375 -15.49 22.94 21.21
N ILE A 376 -14.60 22.03 20.83
CA ILE A 376 -13.89 22.09 19.54
C ILE A 376 -14.81 21.69 18.39
N ILE A 377 -15.66 20.67 18.59
CA ILE A 377 -16.61 20.17 17.58
C ILE A 377 -17.69 21.23 17.33
N LEU A 378 -18.24 21.82 18.39
CA LEU A 378 -19.25 22.88 18.32
C LEU A 378 -18.68 24.26 17.96
N SER A 379 -17.33 24.38 17.92
CA SER A 379 -16.63 25.67 17.68
C SER A 379 -17.00 26.74 18.69
N GLU A 380 -17.21 26.36 19.96
CA GLU A 380 -17.55 27.23 21.09
C GLU A 380 -16.39 27.33 22.09
N ASN A 381 -16.48 28.29 23.00
CA ASN A 381 -15.60 28.38 24.16
C ASN A 381 -15.91 27.26 25.18
N ARG A 382 -15.03 27.02 26.15
CA ARG A 382 -15.25 26.06 27.22
C ARG A 382 -16.48 26.40 28.04
N LYS A 383 -17.37 25.42 28.27
CA LYS A 383 -18.56 25.59 29.07
C LYS A 383 -18.37 25.04 30.51
N SER A 384 -17.28 24.36 30.77
CA SER A 384 -16.96 23.65 32.00
C SER A 384 -15.56 23.95 32.51
N LYS A 385 -15.29 23.55 33.74
CA LYS A 385 -14.00 23.66 34.40
C LYS A 385 -13.41 22.28 34.64
N ALA A 386 -12.24 22.00 34.04
CA ALA A 386 -11.54 20.74 34.26
C ALA A 386 -10.47 20.88 35.33
N ILE A 387 -10.51 19.98 36.32
CA ILE A 387 -9.63 19.97 37.49
C ILE A 387 -9.00 18.58 37.65
N ALA A 388 -7.70 18.55 37.95
CA ALA A 388 -6.97 17.31 38.24
C ALA A 388 -7.28 16.81 39.66
N VAL A 389 -7.53 15.49 39.79
CA VAL A 389 -7.66 14.81 41.07
C VAL A 389 -6.42 13.95 41.29
N GLY A 390 -5.55 14.40 42.23
CA GLY A 390 -4.25 13.80 42.41
C GLY A 390 -3.25 14.18 41.33
N GLU A 391 -2.22 13.35 41.14
CA GLU A 391 -1.23 13.54 40.09
C GLU A 391 -1.78 13.06 38.74
N CYS A 392 -1.87 13.94 37.76
CA CYS A 392 -2.38 13.67 36.42
C CYS A 392 -1.34 13.97 35.35
N GLU A 393 -1.32 13.15 34.30
CA GLU A 393 -0.51 13.36 33.09
C GLU A 393 -1.41 13.47 31.86
N VAL A 394 -1.40 14.64 31.21
CA VAL A 394 -2.33 14.99 30.13
C VAL A 394 -1.57 15.37 28.87
N SER A 395 -1.93 14.76 27.75
CA SER A 395 -1.43 15.11 26.42
C SER A 395 -2.37 16.07 25.71
N TYR A 396 -1.81 17.09 25.07
CA TYR A 396 -2.48 18.17 24.39
C TYR A 396 -2.51 17.88 22.88
N ILE A 397 -3.68 17.77 22.28
CA ILE A 397 -3.89 17.56 20.86
C ILE A 397 -4.43 18.87 20.26
N PRO A 398 -3.68 19.53 19.35
CA PRO A 398 -4.11 20.79 18.74
C PRO A 398 -5.46 20.67 18.00
N LYS A 399 -6.33 21.68 18.13
CA LYS A 399 -7.64 21.79 17.45
C LYS A 399 -7.55 21.45 15.95
N LYS A 400 -6.59 22.03 15.24
CA LYS A 400 -6.40 21.80 13.80
C LYS A 400 -6.16 20.32 13.45
N ILE A 401 -5.36 19.62 14.27
CA ILE A 401 -5.05 18.20 14.05
C ILE A 401 -6.31 17.36 14.32
N PHE A 402 -7.01 17.62 15.43
CA PHE A 402 -8.21 16.87 15.78
C PHE A 402 -9.34 17.07 14.75
N GLN A 403 -9.59 18.30 14.31
CA GLN A 403 -10.57 18.61 13.26
C GLN A 403 -10.20 17.92 11.93
N LYS A 404 -8.92 17.91 11.56
CA LYS A 404 -8.46 17.19 10.37
C LYS A 404 -8.71 15.69 10.49
N ILE A 405 -8.44 15.10 11.65
CA ILE A 405 -8.71 13.67 11.92
C ILE A 405 -10.20 13.38 11.75
N LEU A 406 -11.10 14.20 12.32
CA LEU A 406 -12.55 14.03 12.18
C LEU A 406 -13.01 14.15 10.72
N ALA A 407 -12.42 15.03 9.94
CA ALA A 407 -12.72 15.21 8.52
C ALA A 407 -12.21 14.03 7.67
N ASP A 408 -11.00 13.55 7.96
CA ASP A 408 -10.37 12.45 7.22
C ASP A 408 -10.98 11.07 7.58
N TYR A 409 -11.59 10.94 8.77
CA TYR A 409 -12.20 9.70 9.29
C TYR A 409 -13.68 9.88 9.66
N PRO A 410 -14.60 9.84 8.67
CA PRO A 410 -16.03 10.14 8.90
C PRO A 410 -16.71 9.26 9.95
N LYS A 411 -16.25 8.03 10.15
CA LYS A 411 -16.75 7.16 11.23
C LYS A 411 -16.55 7.79 12.61
N LEU A 412 -15.40 8.44 12.84
CA LEU A 412 -15.10 9.13 14.10
C LEU A 412 -15.93 10.40 14.25
N GLY A 413 -16.14 11.13 13.16
CA GLY A 413 -17.00 12.32 13.16
C GLY A 413 -18.42 11.98 13.64
N LYS A 414 -19.01 10.88 13.14
CA LYS A 414 -20.32 10.40 13.60
C LYS A 414 -20.33 10.05 15.10
N ILE A 415 -19.30 9.35 15.56
CA ILE A 415 -19.16 8.96 16.98
C ILE A 415 -18.98 10.20 17.86
N ALA A 416 -18.17 11.15 17.41
CA ALA A 416 -17.95 12.40 18.13
C ALA A 416 -19.22 13.24 18.29
N LEU A 417 -20.07 13.28 17.24
CA LEU A 417 -21.36 13.96 17.28
C LEU A 417 -22.40 13.23 18.18
N GLN A 418 -22.30 11.91 18.32
CA GLN A 418 -23.19 11.14 19.21
C GLN A 418 -22.85 11.30 20.70
N LYS A 419 -21.66 11.82 21.02
CA LYS A 419 -21.24 12.10 22.41
C LYS A 419 -21.63 13.49 22.91
N ILE A 420 -22.00 14.38 22.03
CA ILE A 420 -22.43 15.75 22.31
C ILE A 420 -23.95 15.77 22.52
#